data_ccdaa2228e075ae708ee215b9a58b348
#
_entry.id   ccdaa2228e075ae708ee215b9a58b348
#
_cell.length_a   1.000
_cell.length_b   1.000
_cell.length_c   1.000
_cell.angle_alpha   90.00
_cell.angle_beta   90.00
_cell.angle_gamma   90.00
#
_symmetry.space_group_name_H-M   'P 1'
#
loop_
_entity.id
_entity.type
_entity.pdbx_description
1 polymer ?
#
loop_
_entity_poly.entity_id
_entity_poly.type
_entity_poly.pdbx_seq_one_letter_code
_entity_poly.pdbx_strand_id
1 'polypeptide(L)'
;MIDFSKYREDFPILNRKISGNDLIFFDNGATTQKPNQVIDAITDYYKNYNSNIHRSVYTLGNESEKIYEESKELVKEFINASSYEEVIYTSGTTESLNFAARILEQDVTEGDEIILTYMEHHANIIPWQQLAKRKNLVLKYLELDEEGRISIKQLEEFITDKTKIVSICHASNVLGNINPVYKIGELLKDKDIYFVVDAAQSVPHLKIDVQKMNCDFLAFSAHKMCGPTGIGVLYGKKQLLEKFDPVEFGGGMIGIVEDNSATWAILPDKFEAGTPLLAQAAGLGAAIKYLDSIGLENIEKYTKELTKYMYSELSKIVNIEIYGTKNIEERVSLITFNLIGVHPHDLTSFLDEKGICIRAGHQCTQPLLGKLGTYSVARASLYLYNTKEEIDFFIQTLKETKEFFENEF
;
A
#
# COMPACT_ATOMS: atom_id res chain seq x y z
N MET A 1 -22.43 -13.92 11.49
CA MET A 1 -21.04 -13.40 11.47
C MET A 1 -20.16 -14.49 10.87
N ILE A 2 -19.29 -14.17 9.94
CA ILE A 2 -18.35 -15.15 9.36
C ILE A 2 -17.34 -15.50 10.47
N ASP A 3 -17.05 -16.81 10.62
CA ASP A 3 -16.00 -17.27 11.50
C ASP A 3 -14.66 -17.13 10.78
N PHE A 4 -13.84 -16.17 11.23
CA PHE A 4 -12.52 -15.90 10.65
C PHE A 4 -11.42 -16.84 11.15
N SER A 5 -11.66 -17.60 12.23
CA SER A 5 -10.68 -18.56 12.78
C SER A 5 -10.27 -19.61 11.74
N LYS A 6 -11.21 -20.04 10.89
CA LYS A 6 -10.97 -21.01 9.82
C LYS A 6 -9.95 -20.55 8.77
N TYR A 7 -9.84 -19.23 8.52
CA TYR A 7 -8.90 -18.72 7.54
C TYR A 7 -7.46 -18.66 8.06
N ARG A 8 -7.25 -18.70 9.39
CA ARG A 8 -5.91 -18.73 9.98
C ARG A 8 -5.12 -19.97 9.55
N GLU A 9 -5.80 -21.10 9.35
CA GLU A 9 -5.19 -22.38 8.92
C GLU A 9 -4.60 -22.29 7.50
N ASP A 10 -5.07 -21.37 6.67
CA ASP A 10 -4.52 -21.11 5.34
C ASP A 10 -3.10 -20.53 5.38
N PHE A 11 -2.66 -19.97 6.52
CA PHE A 11 -1.39 -19.25 6.66
C PHE A 11 -0.35 -20.09 7.42
N PRO A 12 0.45 -20.92 6.73
CA PRO A 12 1.32 -21.92 7.38
C PRO A 12 2.36 -21.33 8.31
N ILE A 13 2.82 -20.11 8.06
CA ILE A 13 3.81 -19.42 8.90
C ILE A 13 3.30 -19.14 10.32
N LEU A 14 1.99 -18.99 10.50
CA LEU A 14 1.38 -18.70 11.81
C LEU A 14 1.45 -19.87 12.78
N ASN A 15 1.85 -21.06 12.29
CA ASN A 15 2.13 -22.24 13.12
C ASN A 15 3.56 -22.23 13.72
N ARG A 16 4.40 -21.22 13.37
CA ARG A 16 5.74 -21.10 13.95
C ARG A 16 5.68 -20.68 15.41
N LYS A 17 6.73 -21.09 16.13
CA LYS A 17 7.01 -20.58 17.48
C LYS A 17 8.23 -19.69 17.46
N ILE A 18 8.18 -18.62 18.24
CA ILE A 18 9.29 -17.69 18.50
C ILE A 18 9.62 -17.77 19.98
N SER A 19 10.85 -18.10 20.32
CA SER A 19 11.29 -18.29 21.71
C SER A 19 10.39 -19.22 22.53
N GLY A 20 9.78 -20.23 21.87
CA GLY A 20 8.85 -21.20 22.49
C GLY A 20 7.39 -20.74 22.55
N ASN A 21 7.09 -19.49 22.25
CA ASN A 21 5.74 -18.92 22.22
C ASN A 21 5.12 -18.99 20.82
N ASP A 22 3.79 -19.01 20.71
CA ASP A 22 3.08 -18.97 19.44
C ASP A 22 3.31 -17.60 18.76
N LEU A 23 3.45 -17.61 17.43
CA LEU A 23 3.65 -16.38 16.65
C LEU A 23 2.37 -15.55 16.63
N ILE A 24 2.48 -14.33 17.15
CA ILE A 24 1.47 -13.26 17.00
C ILE A 24 2.02 -12.20 16.06
N PHE A 25 1.44 -12.09 14.86
CA PHE A 25 1.95 -11.21 13.82
C PHE A 25 1.08 -9.97 13.66
N PHE A 26 1.53 -8.86 14.27
CA PHE A 26 0.88 -7.55 14.23
C PHE A 26 1.68 -6.51 13.42
N ASP A 27 2.48 -6.94 12.43
CA ASP A 27 3.19 -6.04 11.51
C ASP A 27 2.64 -6.11 10.07
N ASN A 28 1.32 -6.27 9.95
CA ASN A 28 0.63 -6.41 8.65
C ASN A 28 0.71 -5.14 7.79
N GLY A 29 0.84 -3.97 8.38
CA GLY A 29 1.06 -2.71 7.67
C GLY A 29 2.42 -2.62 6.96
N ALA A 30 3.38 -3.49 7.30
CA ALA A 30 4.63 -3.63 6.56
C ALA A 30 4.51 -4.68 5.46
N THR A 31 3.98 -5.86 5.77
CA THR A 31 3.68 -6.96 4.83
C THR A 31 2.69 -7.91 5.49
N THR A 32 1.72 -8.42 4.74
CA THR A 32 0.84 -9.49 5.24
C THR A 32 1.49 -10.87 5.07
N GLN A 33 1.01 -11.89 5.77
CA GLN A 33 1.38 -13.27 5.53
C GLN A 33 0.70 -13.81 4.25
N LYS A 34 1.19 -14.94 3.72
CA LYS A 34 0.73 -15.53 2.46
C LYS A 34 -0.04 -16.80 2.73
N PRO A 35 -1.27 -16.91 2.21
CA PRO A 35 -2.03 -18.18 2.32
C PRO A 35 -1.46 -19.23 1.37
N ASN A 36 -1.75 -20.49 1.67
CA ASN A 36 -1.32 -21.63 0.85
C ASN A 36 -1.69 -21.46 -0.61
N GLN A 37 -2.87 -20.93 -0.92
CA GLN A 37 -3.35 -20.70 -2.29
C GLN A 37 -2.39 -19.81 -3.12
N VAL A 38 -1.76 -18.83 -2.48
CA VAL A 38 -0.78 -17.95 -3.14
C VAL A 38 0.58 -18.63 -3.28
N ILE A 39 1.02 -19.34 -2.24
CA ILE A 39 2.28 -20.10 -2.25
C ILE A 39 2.21 -21.18 -3.34
N ASP A 40 1.11 -21.91 -3.40
CA ASP A 40 0.88 -22.99 -4.36
C ASP A 40 0.79 -22.46 -5.79
N ALA A 41 0.13 -21.32 -6.03
CA ALA A 41 0.06 -20.72 -7.36
C ALA A 41 1.43 -20.35 -7.94
N ILE A 42 2.32 -19.78 -7.12
CA ILE A 42 3.70 -19.46 -7.52
C ILE A 42 4.50 -20.74 -7.76
N THR A 43 4.35 -21.73 -6.89
CA THR A 43 5.02 -23.02 -7.00
C THR A 43 4.56 -23.78 -8.24
N ASP A 44 3.27 -23.80 -8.51
CA ASP A 44 2.64 -24.44 -9.67
C ASP A 44 3.09 -23.78 -10.97
N TYR A 45 3.14 -22.43 -11.00
CA TYR A 45 3.67 -21.70 -12.15
C TYR A 45 5.07 -22.20 -12.54
N TYR A 46 6.01 -22.26 -11.59
CA TYR A 46 7.38 -22.70 -11.89
C TYR A 46 7.48 -24.17 -12.25
N LYS A 47 6.62 -25.02 -11.70
CA LYS A 47 6.62 -26.45 -11.99
C LYS A 47 6.01 -26.82 -13.34
N ASN A 48 4.97 -26.07 -13.78
CA ASN A 48 4.11 -26.52 -14.86
C ASN A 48 3.97 -25.52 -16.01
N TYR A 49 4.22 -24.20 -15.79
CA TYR A 49 3.88 -23.13 -16.77
C TYR A 49 5.05 -22.20 -17.11
N ASN A 50 6.21 -22.37 -16.49
CA ASN A 50 7.33 -21.42 -16.61
C ASN A 50 7.82 -21.29 -18.07
N SER A 51 7.46 -20.19 -18.70
CA SER A 51 7.87 -19.80 -20.04
C SER A 51 7.82 -18.28 -20.18
N ASN A 52 8.60 -17.72 -21.12
CA ASN A 52 8.44 -16.32 -21.50
C ASN A 52 7.21 -16.15 -22.41
N ILE A 53 6.63 -14.96 -22.46
CA ILE A 53 5.38 -14.63 -23.15
C ILE A 53 5.61 -13.71 -24.36
N HIS A 54 4.54 -13.18 -24.97
CA HIS A 54 4.44 -12.23 -26.09
C HIS A 54 4.89 -12.76 -27.46
N ARG A 55 6.04 -13.44 -27.58
CA ARG A 55 6.58 -13.93 -28.85
C ARG A 55 6.60 -15.45 -28.95
N SER A 56 6.05 -16.12 -27.96
CA SER A 56 6.01 -17.58 -27.91
C SER A 56 4.86 -18.10 -28.75
N VAL A 57 5.17 -19.00 -29.70
CA VAL A 57 4.17 -19.67 -30.55
C VAL A 57 3.92 -21.12 -30.14
N TYR A 58 4.48 -21.55 -29.02
CA TYR A 58 4.34 -22.89 -28.46
C TYR A 58 3.39 -22.92 -27.28
N THR A 59 2.80 -24.09 -27.02
CA THR A 59 1.73 -24.27 -26.02
C THR A 59 2.09 -23.69 -24.63
N LEU A 60 3.29 -23.99 -24.10
CA LEU A 60 3.71 -23.54 -22.79
C LEU A 60 3.77 -22.00 -22.68
N GLY A 61 4.21 -21.31 -23.76
CA GLY A 61 4.22 -19.86 -23.80
C GLY A 61 2.81 -19.27 -23.76
N ASN A 62 1.88 -19.85 -24.54
CA ASN A 62 0.49 -19.41 -24.56
C ASN A 62 -0.22 -19.64 -23.20
N GLU A 63 0.10 -20.74 -22.51
CA GLU A 63 -0.45 -21.03 -21.17
C GLU A 63 0.08 -20.03 -20.13
N SER A 64 1.37 -19.69 -20.20
CA SER A 64 1.99 -18.68 -19.35
C SER A 64 1.41 -17.27 -19.58
N GLU A 65 1.22 -16.90 -20.88
CA GLU A 65 0.61 -15.62 -21.27
C GLU A 65 -0.83 -15.52 -20.74
N LYS A 66 -1.61 -16.57 -20.89
CA LYS A 66 -2.98 -16.62 -20.37
C LYS A 66 -3.03 -16.37 -18.84
N ILE A 67 -2.14 -16.97 -18.05
CA ILE A 67 -2.06 -16.74 -16.59
C ILE A 67 -1.75 -15.27 -16.31
N TYR A 68 -0.85 -14.66 -17.07
CA TYR A 68 -0.48 -13.26 -16.93
C TYR A 68 -1.65 -12.31 -17.24
N GLU A 69 -2.32 -12.52 -18.37
CA GLU A 69 -3.49 -11.74 -18.79
C GLU A 69 -4.66 -11.89 -17.80
N GLU A 70 -4.96 -13.12 -17.37
CA GLU A 70 -5.98 -13.36 -16.35
C GLU A 70 -5.69 -12.62 -15.04
N SER A 71 -4.42 -12.52 -14.66
CA SER A 71 -4.06 -11.76 -13.45
C SER A 71 -4.33 -10.26 -13.59
N LYS A 72 -4.11 -9.68 -14.78
CA LYS A 72 -4.44 -8.27 -15.08
C LYS A 72 -5.95 -8.02 -15.09
N GLU A 73 -6.73 -8.92 -15.65
CA GLU A 73 -8.19 -8.83 -15.59
C GLU A 73 -8.70 -8.87 -14.15
N LEU A 74 -8.15 -9.73 -13.31
CA LEU A 74 -8.49 -9.78 -11.88
C LEU A 74 -8.14 -8.46 -11.17
N VAL A 75 -6.98 -7.87 -11.45
CA VAL A 75 -6.61 -6.57 -10.89
C VAL A 75 -7.58 -5.48 -11.36
N LYS A 76 -7.89 -5.42 -12.66
CA LYS A 76 -8.87 -4.49 -13.23
C LYS A 76 -10.21 -4.56 -12.49
N GLU A 77 -10.75 -5.76 -12.31
CA GLU A 77 -12.01 -5.98 -11.61
C GLU A 77 -11.92 -5.57 -10.12
N PHE A 78 -10.82 -5.93 -9.47
CA PHE A 78 -10.58 -5.68 -8.05
C PHE A 78 -10.54 -4.20 -7.68
N ILE A 79 -10.01 -3.34 -8.56
CA ILE A 79 -9.98 -1.88 -8.37
C ILE A 79 -11.05 -1.13 -9.17
N ASN A 80 -11.92 -1.84 -9.89
CA ASN A 80 -12.93 -1.29 -10.81
C ASN A 80 -12.32 -0.35 -11.87
N ALA A 81 -11.21 -0.75 -12.50
CA ALA A 81 -10.65 -0.06 -13.65
C ALA A 81 -11.49 -0.34 -14.91
N SER A 82 -11.46 0.56 -15.91
CA SER A 82 -12.27 0.47 -17.12
C SER A 82 -11.73 -0.57 -18.11
N SER A 83 -10.40 -0.75 -18.14
CA SER A 83 -9.71 -1.68 -19.02
C SER A 83 -8.48 -2.27 -18.33
N TYR A 84 -8.09 -3.52 -18.70
CA TYR A 84 -6.82 -4.09 -18.27
C TYR A 84 -5.60 -3.31 -18.80
N GLU A 85 -5.78 -2.55 -19.87
CA GLU A 85 -4.74 -1.66 -20.43
C GLU A 85 -4.34 -0.53 -19.48
N GLU A 86 -5.16 -0.26 -18.44
CA GLU A 86 -4.89 0.70 -17.35
C GLU A 86 -4.07 0.10 -16.22
N VAL A 87 -3.76 -1.21 -16.28
CA VAL A 87 -3.02 -1.96 -15.24
C VAL A 87 -1.59 -2.21 -15.70
N ILE A 88 -0.63 -1.56 -15.06
CA ILE A 88 0.81 -1.72 -15.31
C ILE A 88 1.43 -2.43 -14.11
N TYR A 89 2.16 -3.52 -14.34
CA TYR A 89 2.91 -4.20 -13.30
C TYR A 89 4.27 -3.55 -13.06
N THR A 90 4.59 -3.43 -11.79
CA THR A 90 5.86 -2.89 -11.28
C THR A 90 6.36 -3.81 -10.17
N SER A 91 7.53 -3.53 -9.60
CA SER A 91 8.05 -4.29 -8.44
C SER A 91 7.35 -3.95 -7.12
N GLY A 92 6.53 -2.89 -7.07
CA GLY A 92 5.80 -2.45 -5.88
C GLY A 92 5.39 -0.98 -5.93
N THR A 93 4.67 -0.52 -4.92
CA THR A 93 4.17 0.87 -4.82
C THR A 93 5.26 1.91 -5.01
N THR A 94 6.45 1.68 -4.48
CA THR A 94 7.58 2.62 -4.62
C THR A 94 7.95 2.83 -6.08
N GLU A 95 8.06 1.78 -6.87
CA GLU A 95 8.32 1.88 -8.30
C GLU A 95 7.13 2.51 -9.02
N SER A 96 5.91 2.11 -8.71
CA SER A 96 4.68 2.69 -9.28
C SER A 96 4.62 4.22 -9.12
N LEU A 97 4.93 4.74 -7.94
CA LEU A 97 4.96 6.19 -7.69
C LEU A 97 6.13 6.90 -8.39
N ASN A 98 7.28 6.22 -8.53
CA ASN A 98 8.38 6.74 -9.36
C ASN A 98 7.99 6.77 -10.86
N PHE A 99 7.26 5.77 -11.35
CA PHE A 99 6.73 5.76 -12.72
C PHE A 99 5.77 6.94 -12.92
N ALA A 100 4.78 7.12 -12.04
CA ALA A 100 3.86 8.24 -12.11
C ALA A 100 4.59 9.58 -12.14
N ALA A 101 5.61 9.77 -11.29
CA ALA A 101 6.40 10.98 -11.27
C ALA A 101 7.19 11.21 -12.57
N ARG A 102 7.80 10.17 -13.16
CA ARG A 102 8.52 10.25 -14.45
C ARG A 102 7.56 10.48 -15.62
N ILE A 103 6.38 9.85 -15.62
CA ILE A 103 5.36 10.06 -16.63
C ILE A 103 4.91 11.53 -16.61
N LEU A 104 4.57 12.05 -15.44
CA LEU A 104 4.09 13.43 -15.29
C LEU A 104 5.20 14.49 -15.47
N GLU A 105 6.48 14.10 -15.34
CA GLU A 105 7.62 14.96 -15.66
C GLU A 105 7.57 15.51 -17.09
N GLN A 106 6.88 14.83 -18.01
CA GLN A 106 6.74 15.21 -19.42
C GLN A 106 5.77 16.39 -19.64
N ASP A 107 4.91 16.69 -18.64
CA ASP A 107 3.84 17.72 -18.77
C ASP A 107 3.88 18.78 -17.64
N VAL A 108 5.01 18.92 -16.97
CA VAL A 108 5.24 19.96 -15.95
C VAL A 108 6.35 20.90 -16.36
N THR A 109 6.20 22.18 -15.97
CA THR A 109 7.12 23.25 -16.29
C THR A 109 7.58 23.99 -15.04
N GLU A 110 8.66 24.77 -15.13
CA GLU A 110 9.20 25.56 -14.03
C GLU A 110 8.12 26.44 -13.37
N GLY A 111 8.05 26.38 -12.05
CA GLY A 111 7.11 27.11 -11.23
C GLY A 111 5.76 26.45 -11.03
N ASP A 112 5.50 25.30 -11.68
CA ASP A 112 4.32 24.49 -11.38
C ASP A 112 4.36 23.96 -9.94
N GLU A 113 3.20 23.68 -9.37
CA GLU A 113 3.05 23.29 -7.98
C GLU A 113 2.63 21.84 -7.82
N ILE A 114 3.22 21.18 -6.82
CA ILE A 114 2.84 19.84 -6.38
C ILE A 114 2.31 19.94 -4.94
N ILE A 115 1.10 19.44 -4.69
CA ILE A 115 0.50 19.41 -3.36
C ILE A 115 0.61 17.98 -2.81
N LEU A 116 1.20 17.85 -1.62
CA LEU A 116 1.36 16.64 -0.82
C LEU A 116 0.73 16.84 0.57
N THR A 117 0.74 15.81 1.40
CA THR A 117 0.44 15.94 2.83
C THR A 117 1.68 15.61 3.67
N TYR A 118 1.70 16.06 4.95
CA TYR A 118 2.75 15.64 5.87
C TYR A 118 2.68 14.17 6.28
N MET A 119 1.57 13.47 6.00
CA MET A 119 1.41 12.05 6.36
C MET A 119 1.91 11.05 5.32
N GLU A 120 2.44 11.53 4.19
CA GLU A 120 2.88 10.67 3.09
C GLU A 120 4.04 9.75 3.50
N HIS A 121 3.98 8.50 3.03
CA HIS A 121 5.14 7.61 3.06
C HIS A 121 6.28 8.18 2.19
N HIS A 122 7.53 7.90 2.53
CA HIS A 122 8.69 8.38 1.75
C HIS A 122 8.58 8.06 0.25
N ALA A 123 7.96 6.93 -0.11
CA ALA A 123 7.72 6.57 -1.52
C ALA A 123 6.81 7.57 -2.26
N ASN A 124 5.94 8.29 -1.53
CA ASN A 124 5.07 9.34 -2.06
C ASN A 124 5.55 10.76 -1.71
N ILE A 125 6.80 10.91 -1.29
CA ILE A 125 7.45 12.22 -1.06
C ILE A 125 8.67 12.36 -1.97
N ILE A 126 9.59 11.40 -1.88
CA ILE A 126 10.92 11.52 -2.50
C ILE A 126 10.86 11.65 -4.03
N PRO A 127 10.04 10.88 -4.77
CA PRO A 127 9.93 11.06 -6.22
C PRO A 127 9.51 12.49 -6.61
N TRP A 128 8.55 13.06 -5.87
CA TRP A 128 8.07 14.43 -6.10
C TRP A 128 9.12 15.49 -5.73
N GLN A 129 9.87 15.30 -4.65
CA GLN A 129 11.01 16.16 -4.31
C GLN A 129 12.07 16.14 -5.41
N GLN A 130 12.39 14.95 -5.95
CA GLN A 130 13.37 14.83 -7.02
C GLN A 130 12.85 15.44 -8.33
N LEU A 131 11.58 15.26 -8.67
CA LEU A 131 10.93 15.93 -9.80
C LEU A 131 10.96 17.46 -9.63
N ALA A 132 10.55 17.96 -8.47
CA ALA A 132 10.56 19.39 -8.17
C ALA A 132 11.97 19.99 -8.29
N LYS A 133 13.00 19.28 -7.83
CA LYS A 133 14.40 19.70 -7.96
C LYS A 133 14.86 19.77 -9.43
N ARG A 134 14.48 18.77 -10.27
CA ARG A 134 14.89 18.73 -11.68
C ARG A 134 14.21 19.80 -12.53
N LYS A 135 12.96 20.11 -12.23
CA LYS A 135 12.08 20.99 -13.02
C LYS A 135 11.83 22.35 -12.39
N ASN A 136 12.46 22.66 -11.24
CA ASN A 136 12.20 23.90 -10.47
C ASN A 136 10.72 24.08 -10.10
N LEU A 137 10.06 23.01 -9.62
CA LEU A 137 8.67 23.05 -9.18
C LEU A 137 8.57 23.46 -7.71
N VAL A 138 7.38 23.87 -7.28
CA VAL A 138 7.08 24.27 -5.90
C VAL A 138 6.35 23.13 -5.18
N LEU A 139 6.90 22.67 -4.05
CA LEU A 139 6.22 21.68 -3.19
C LEU A 139 5.41 22.40 -2.11
N LYS A 140 4.14 22.02 -1.97
CA LYS A 140 3.24 22.47 -0.92
C LYS A 140 2.79 21.28 -0.10
N TYR A 141 2.69 21.45 1.23
CA TYR A 141 2.27 20.39 2.13
C TYR A 141 1.03 20.82 2.89
N LEU A 142 -0.05 20.04 2.79
CA LEU A 142 -1.24 20.23 3.60
C LEU A 142 -0.93 19.91 5.06
N GLU A 143 -1.33 20.80 5.95
CA GLU A 143 -1.25 20.61 7.38
C GLU A 143 -2.33 19.64 7.85
N LEU A 144 -2.08 19.02 9.00
CA LEU A 144 -2.99 18.07 9.63
C LEU A 144 -3.63 18.71 10.85
N ASP A 145 -4.88 18.35 11.12
CA ASP A 145 -5.51 18.68 12.40
C ASP A 145 -4.92 17.85 13.58
N GLU A 146 -5.41 18.07 14.80
CA GLU A 146 -4.94 17.38 16.00
C GLU A 146 -5.18 15.86 15.96
N GLU A 147 -6.12 15.38 15.14
CA GLU A 147 -6.38 13.96 14.93
C GLU A 147 -5.71 13.41 13.64
N GLY A 148 -4.87 14.21 13.00
CA GLY A 148 -4.14 13.82 11.79
C GLY A 148 -5.01 13.78 10.53
N ARG A 149 -6.09 14.54 10.45
CA ARG A 149 -6.94 14.64 9.26
C ARG A 149 -6.48 15.78 8.36
N ILE A 150 -6.68 15.63 7.05
CA ILE A 150 -6.53 16.70 6.06
C ILE A 150 -7.85 17.44 5.86
N SER A 151 -7.77 18.74 5.57
CA SER A 151 -8.93 19.58 5.27
C SER A 151 -9.12 19.74 3.77
N ILE A 152 -10.32 19.40 3.25
CA ILE A 152 -10.69 19.68 1.85
C ILE A 152 -10.67 21.20 1.59
N LYS A 153 -11.13 22.01 2.55
CA LYS A 153 -11.11 23.47 2.42
C LYS A 153 -9.68 24.01 2.28
N GLN A 154 -8.72 23.47 3.05
CA GLN A 154 -7.32 23.83 2.92
C GLN A 154 -6.77 23.45 1.54
N LEU A 155 -7.14 22.26 1.03
CA LEU A 155 -6.75 21.86 -0.33
C LEU A 155 -7.30 22.83 -1.38
N GLU A 156 -8.58 23.23 -1.27
CA GLU A 156 -9.16 24.23 -2.18
C GLU A 156 -8.41 25.57 -2.14
N GLU A 157 -8.02 26.03 -0.94
CA GLU A 157 -7.25 27.26 -0.75
C GLU A 157 -5.79 27.15 -1.28
N PHE A 158 -5.23 25.94 -1.31
CA PHE A 158 -3.87 25.69 -1.80
C PHE A 158 -3.79 25.59 -3.32
N ILE A 159 -4.90 25.22 -3.99
CA ILE A 159 -4.97 25.13 -5.45
C ILE A 159 -4.86 26.52 -6.06
N THR A 160 -3.93 26.67 -6.99
CA THR A 160 -3.74 27.88 -7.81
C THR A 160 -3.71 27.51 -9.30
N ASP A 161 -3.61 28.49 -10.18
CA ASP A 161 -3.44 28.28 -11.63
C ASP A 161 -2.14 27.55 -11.99
N LYS A 162 -1.21 27.43 -11.04
CA LYS A 162 0.07 26.71 -11.19
C LYS A 162 0.03 25.28 -10.64
N THR A 163 -1.02 24.91 -9.93
CA THR A 163 -1.12 23.58 -9.38
C THR A 163 -1.29 22.55 -10.49
N LYS A 164 -0.35 21.63 -10.62
CA LYS A 164 -0.34 20.57 -11.65
C LYS A 164 -0.51 19.17 -11.10
N ILE A 165 -0.05 18.91 -9.86
CA ILE A 165 -0.10 17.56 -9.27
C ILE A 165 -0.62 17.67 -7.84
N VAL A 166 -1.54 16.77 -7.50
CA VAL A 166 -1.95 16.47 -6.13
C VAL A 166 -1.67 14.99 -5.90
N SER A 167 -0.77 14.66 -4.94
CA SER A 167 -0.45 13.26 -4.62
C SER A 167 -0.68 13.00 -3.14
N ILE A 168 -1.61 12.07 -2.82
CA ILE A 168 -2.10 11.85 -1.45
C ILE A 168 -2.26 10.35 -1.20
N CYS A 169 -1.82 9.88 -0.03
CA CYS A 169 -2.09 8.53 0.41
C CYS A 169 -3.58 8.37 0.77
N HIS A 170 -4.21 7.28 0.33
CA HIS A 170 -5.59 6.99 0.69
C HIS A 170 -5.74 6.61 2.16
N ALA A 171 -4.75 5.89 2.71
CA ALA A 171 -4.69 5.59 4.13
C ALA A 171 -3.26 5.72 4.65
N SER A 172 -3.11 6.38 5.81
CA SER A 172 -1.81 6.57 6.43
C SER A 172 -1.24 5.27 7.01
N ASN A 173 0.01 4.96 6.69
CA ASN A 173 0.74 3.83 7.26
C ASN A 173 1.20 4.05 8.72
N VAL A 174 1.04 5.26 9.25
CA VAL A 174 1.34 5.61 10.63
C VAL A 174 0.06 5.86 11.42
N LEU A 175 -0.75 6.83 11.00
CA LEU A 175 -1.94 7.23 11.74
C LEU A 175 -3.11 6.25 11.58
N GLY A 176 -3.11 5.46 10.50
CA GLY A 176 -4.25 4.64 10.11
C GLY A 176 -5.39 5.44 9.48
N ASN A 177 -5.36 6.76 9.55
CA ASN A 177 -6.40 7.64 9.03
C ASN A 177 -6.68 7.39 7.55
N ILE A 178 -7.97 7.30 7.21
CA ILE A 178 -8.46 7.19 5.83
C ILE A 178 -8.73 8.61 5.31
N ASN A 179 -8.02 9.00 4.27
CA ASN A 179 -8.19 10.30 3.63
C ASN A 179 -9.37 10.33 2.67
N PRO A 180 -10.05 11.48 2.50
CA PRO A 180 -11.27 11.61 1.71
C PRO A 180 -10.97 11.69 0.19
N VAL A 181 -10.20 10.73 -0.37
CA VAL A 181 -9.71 10.76 -1.76
C VAL A 181 -10.84 10.83 -2.80
N TYR A 182 -12.01 10.27 -2.51
CA TYR A 182 -13.17 10.39 -3.40
C TYR A 182 -13.69 11.82 -3.50
N LYS A 183 -13.70 12.56 -2.38
CA LYS A 183 -14.07 13.99 -2.37
C LYS A 183 -13.00 14.85 -3.05
N ILE A 184 -11.73 14.47 -2.90
CA ILE A 184 -10.61 15.13 -3.58
C ILE A 184 -10.72 14.92 -5.09
N GLY A 185 -10.98 13.70 -5.55
CA GLY A 185 -11.17 13.44 -6.97
C GLY A 185 -12.36 14.20 -7.59
N GLU A 186 -13.47 14.35 -6.85
CA GLU A 186 -14.60 15.18 -7.30
C GLU A 186 -14.22 16.68 -7.37
N LEU A 187 -13.45 17.18 -6.40
CA LEU A 187 -12.92 18.55 -6.40
C LEU A 187 -12.00 18.83 -7.60
N LEU A 188 -11.23 17.83 -8.02
CA LEU A 188 -10.21 17.96 -9.07
C LEU A 188 -10.72 17.63 -10.49
N LYS A 189 -11.91 17.05 -10.60
CA LYS A 189 -12.48 16.42 -11.82
C LYS A 189 -12.39 17.29 -13.08
N ASP A 190 -12.69 18.60 -12.95
CA ASP A 190 -12.74 19.54 -14.07
C ASP A 190 -11.52 20.50 -14.10
N LYS A 191 -10.46 20.15 -13.39
CA LYS A 191 -9.23 20.94 -13.30
C LYS A 191 -8.10 20.27 -14.10
N ASP A 192 -7.20 21.06 -14.64
CA ASP A 192 -5.98 20.58 -15.29
C ASP A 192 -4.91 20.21 -14.22
N ILE A 193 -5.27 19.27 -13.35
CA ILE A 193 -4.46 18.81 -12.21
C ILE A 193 -4.45 17.28 -12.19
N TYR A 194 -3.28 16.69 -12.20
CA TYR A 194 -3.12 15.25 -12.06
C TYR A 194 -3.30 14.80 -10.62
N PHE A 195 -4.19 13.84 -10.41
CA PHE A 195 -4.45 13.26 -9.10
C PHE A 195 -3.84 11.86 -8.97
N VAL A 196 -2.84 11.74 -8.09
CA VAL A 196 -2.10 10.50 -7.81
C VAL A 196 -2.46 10.02 -6.41
N VAL A 197 -2.79 8.73 -6.29
CA VAL A 197 -3.18 8.12 -5.01
C VAL A 197 -2.22 7.00 -4.63
N ASP A 198 -1.55 7.15 -3.48
CA ASP A 198 -0.87 6.03 -2.82
C ASP A 198 -1.90 5.20 -2.05
N ALA A 199 -2.23 4.03 -2.58
CA ALA A 199 -3.21 3.12 -2.02
C ALA A 199 -2.58 1.90 -1.32
N ALA A 200 -1.28 1.95 -1.00
CA ALA A 200 -0.54 0.83 -0.41
C ALA A 200 -1.16 0.30 0.89
N GLN A 201 -1.77 1.17 1.70
CA GLN A 201 -2.41 0.80 2.96
C GLN A 201 -3.94 0.67 2.87
N SER A 202 -4.56 1.15 1.80
CA SER A 202 -6.01 1.07 1.65
C SER A 202 -6.47 -0.17 0.89
N VAL A 203 -5.80 -0.54 -0.20
CA VAL A 203 -6.15 -1.71 -1.03
C VAL A 203 -6.27 -3.02 -0.22
N PRO A 204 -5.44 -3.30 0.80
CA PRO A 204 -5.60 -4.49 1.62
C PRO A 204 -6.87 -4.52 2.46
N HIS A 205 -7.46 -3.36 2.77
CA HIS A 205 -8.50 -3.20 3.78
C HIS A 205 -9.82 -2.69 3.25
N LEU A 206 -9.83 -1.96 2.13
CA LEU A 206 -10.99 -1.23 1.62
C LEU A 206 -11.27 -1.62 0.18
N LYS A 207 -12.54 -1.63 -0.18
CA LYS A 207 -12.95 -1.75 -1.58
C LYS A 207 -12.56 -0.48 -2.33
N ILE A 208 -11.80 -0.64 -3.40
CA ILE A 208 -11.32 0.45 -4.24
C ILE A 208 -12.19 0.56 -5.50
N ASP A 209 -12.51 1.79 -5.88
CA ASP A 209 -13.21 2.10 -7.13
C ASP A 209 -12.52 3.30 -7.77
N VAL A 210 -11.57 3.04 -8.67
CA VAL A 210 -10.75 4.09 -9.30
C VAL A 210 -11.58 5.03 -10.17
N GLN A 211 -12.68 4.54 -10.76
CA GLN A 211 -13.57 5.35 -11.59
C GLN A 211 -14.32 6.38 -10.72
N LYS A 212 -14.89 5.95 -9.59
CA LYS A 212 -15.53 6.88 -8.64
C LYS A 212 -14.53 7.79 -7.93
N MET A 213 -13.33 7.28 -7.66
CA MET A 213 -12.25 8.06 -7.06
C MET A 213 -11.77 9.17 -8.00
N ASN A 214 -11.94 8.97 -9.31
CA ASN A 214 -11.51 9.88 -10.38
C ASN A 214 -10.00 10.24 -10.29
N CYS A 215 -9.18 9.33 -9.78
CA CYS A 215 -7.72 9.49 -9.77
C CYS A 215 -7.15 9.20 -11.16
N ASP A 216 -6.06 9.87 -11.50
CA ASP A 216 -5.33 9.68 -12.75
C ASP A 216 -4.34 8.52 -12.66
N PHE A 217 -3.73 8.37 -11.48
CA PHE A 217 -2.86 7.25 -11.13
C PHE A 217 -3.18 6.74 -9.72
N LEU A 218 -3.07 5.41 -9.55
CA LEU A 218 -3.17 4.78 -8.24
C LEU A 218 -2.09 3.70 -8.11
N ALA A 219 -1.43 3.63 -6.95
CA ALA A 219 -0.32 2.72 -6.73
C ALA A 219 -0.55 1.83 -5.51
N PHE A 220 -0.28 0.51 -5.63
CA PHE A 220 -0.29 -0.42 -4.50
C PHE A 220 0.67 -1.60 -4.70
N SER A 221 0.90 -2.38 -3.64
CA SER A 221 1.79 -3.55 -3.63
C SER A 221 1.06 -4.81 -3.23
N ALA A 222 1.31 -5.90 -3.93
CA ALA A 222 0.70 -7.20 -3.65
C ALA A 222 1.05 -7.75 -2.26
N HIS A 223 2.29 -7.51 -1.77
CA HIS A 223 2.77 -8.08 -0.51
C HIS A 223 2.02 -7.60 0.73
N LYS A 224 1.22 -6.53 0.64
CA LYS A 224 0.38 -6.04 1.74
C LYS A 224 -1.06 -6.59 1.71
N MET A 225 -1.44 -7.29 0.64
CA MET A 225 -2.77 -7.86 0.41
C MET A 225 -2.70 -9.40 0.16
N CYS A 226 -1.99 -10.12 0.99
CA CYS A 226 -1.74 -11.56 0.89
C CYS A 226 -0.94 -12.02 -0.34
N GLY A 227 -0.63 -11.14 -1.28
CA GLY A 227 0.12 -11.43 -2.50
C GLY A 227 1.64 -11.52 -2.29
N PRO A 228 2.41 -11.91 -3.31
CA PRO A 228 3.86 -12.05 -3.22
C PRO A 228 4.58 -10.70 -3.11
N THR A 229 5.82 -10.74 -2.66
CA THR A 229 6.78 -9.65 -2.83
C THR A 229 7.23 -9.54 -4.29
N GLY A 230 7.75 -8.39 -4.68
CA GLY A 230 8.35 -8.18 -6.01
C GLY A 230 7.32 -7.89 -7.12
N ILE A 231 6.05 -7.66 -6.76
CA ILE A 231 5.05 -7.15 -7.68
C ILE A 231 4.16 -6.10 -7.02
N GLY A 232 3.88 -5.04 -7.78
CA GLY A 232 2.92 -4.00 -7.48
C GLY A 232 2.16 -3.59 -8.74
N VAL A 233 1.26 -2.67 -8.55
CA VAL A 233 0.40 -2.16 -9.61
C VAL A 233 0.49 -0.64 -9.65
N LEU A 234 0.68 -0.11 -10.86
CA LEU A 234 0.33 1.25 -11.21
C LEU A 234 -0.93 1.18 -12.08
N TYR A 235 -2.05 1.68 -11.55
CA TYR A 235 -3.19 2.06 -12.36
C TYR A 235 -2.92 3.44 -12.98
N GLY A 236 -3.21 3.59 -14.26
CA GLY A 236 -3.21 4.89 -14.93
C GLY A 236 -4.38 4.99 -15.90
N LYS A 237 -5.09 6.12 -15.94
CA LYS A 237 -6.14 6.35 -16.93
C LYS A 237 -5.61 6.11 -18.35
N LYS A 238 -6.29 5.27 -19.15
CA LYS A 238 -5.87 4.87 -20.49
C LYS A 238 -5.45 6.06 -21.35
N GLN A 239 -6.25 7.13 -21.37
CA GLN A 239 -5.98 8.33 -22.15
C GLN A 239 -4.66 9.04 -21.77
N LEU A 240 -4.23 8.96 -20.51
CA LEU A 240 -2.95 9.51 -20.06
C LEU A 240 -1.79 8.59 -20.45
N LEU A 241 -1.97 7.28 -20.30
CA LEU A 241 -0.98 6.30 -20.74
C LEU A 241 -0.77 6.31 -22.27
N GLU A 242 -1.81 6.60 -23.04
CA GLU A 242 -1.69 6.81 -24.50
C GLU A 242 -0.93 8.11 -24.81
N LYS A 243 -1.22 9.21 -24.06
CA LYS A 243 -0.63 10.54 -24.26
C LYS A 243 0.89 10.56 -24.02
N PHE A 244 1.35 9.93 -22.94
CA PHE A 244 2.73 10.05 -22.47
C PHE A 244 3.63 8.95 -23.05
N ASP A 245 4.91 9.26 -23.26
CA ASP A 245 5.93 8.28 -23.62
C ASP A 245 6.26 7.36 -22.43
N PRO A 246 6.75 6.13 -22.70
CA PRO A 246 7.23 5.25 -21.64
C PRO A 246 8.44 5.85 -20.91
N VAL A 247 8.66 5.38 -19.67
CA VAL A 247 9.70 5.92 -18.79
C VAL A 247 10.81 4.91 -18.48
N GLU A 248 10.64 3.67 -18.93
CA GLU A 248 11.66 2.64 -18.98
C GLU A 248 11.68 2.02 -20.38
N PHE A 249 12.88 1.62 -20.82
CA PHE A 249 13.12 1.24 -22.20
C PHE A 249 13.83 -0.11 -22.26
N GLY A 250 13.40 -0.98 -23.20
CA GLY A 250 13.97 -2.30 -23.39
C GLY A 250 13.21 -3.17 -24.37
N GLY A 251 13.38 -4.47 -24.27
CA GLY A 251 12.59 -5.43 -25.04
C GLY A 251 11.16 -5.52 -24.51
N GLY A 252 10.23 -6.00 -25.34
CA GLY A 252 8.82 -6.17 -24.98
C GLY A 252 7.94 -4.94 -25.23
N MET A 253 8.41 -3.76 -24.85
CA MET A 253 7.67 -2.51 -24.87
C MET A 253 7.73 -1.71 -26.18
N ILE A 254 8.35 -2.26 -27.22
CA ILE A 254 8.61 -1.60 -28.51
C ILE A 254 7.72 -2.17 -29.63
N GLY A 255 7.39 -1.31 -30.60
CA GLY A 255 6.84 -1.71 -31.91
C GLY A 255 7.97 -2.01 -32.90
N ILE A 256 8.47 -0.97 -33.57
CA ILE A 256 9.59 -1.05 -34.54
C ILE A 256 10.79 -0.33 -33.95
N VAL A 257 11.98 -0.89 -34.11
CA VAL A 257 13.25 -0.27 -33.74
C VAL A 257 14.08 -0.10 -34.99
N GLU A 258 14.57 1.12 -35.23
CA GLU A 258 15.49 1.50 -36.28
C GLU A 258 16.82 1.98 -35.64
N ASP A 259 17.80 2.35 -36.44
CA ASP A 259 19.13 2.77 -35.94
C ASP A 259 19.06 3.95 -34.95
N ASN A 260 18.16 4.90 -35.15
CA ASN A 260 18.07 6.13 -34.38
C ASN A 260 16.66 6.43 -33.83
N SER A 261 15.72 5.51 -33.99
CA SER A 261 14.32 5.69 -33.57
C SER A 261 13.64 4.40 -33.13
N ALA A 262 12.61 4.52 -32.32
CA ALA A 262 11.74 3.41 -31.97
C ALA A 262 10.29 3.88 -31.87
N THR A 263 9.36 3.00 -32.15
CA THR A 263 7.94 3.14 -31.79
C THR A 263 7.60 2.23 -30.63
N TRP A 264 6.52 2.56 -29.94
CA TRP A 264 6.14 1.86 -28.71
C TRP A 264 5.09 0.77 -29.00
N ALA A 265 5.04 -0.24 -28.16
CA ALA A 265 3.98 -1.23 -28.14
C ALA A 265 2.63 -0.59 -27.75
N ILE A 266 1.56 -1.33 -27.90
CA ILE A 266 0.23 -0.96 -27.37
C ILE A 266 0.23 -1.07 -25.83
N LEU A 267 -0.76 -0.46 -25.17
CA LEU A 267 -0.99 -0.62 -23.74
C LEU A 267 -1.43 -2.06 -23.42
N PRO A 268 -1.02 -2.59 -22.26
CA PRO A 268 -0.16 -2.00 -21.23
C PRO A 268 1.34 -2.20 -21.49
N ASP A 269 1.74 -2.98 -22.48
CA ASP A 269 3.11 -3.41 -22.77
C ASP A 269 4.06 -2.23 -22.97
N LYS A 270 3.56 -1.11 -23.49
CA LYS A 270 4.29 0.17 -23.62
C LYS A 270 5.04 0.59 -22.34
N PHE A 271 4.54 0.22 -21.16
CA PHE A 271 5.13 0.58 -19.86
C PHE A 271 5.76 -0.60 -19.13
N GLU A 272 5.87 -1.77 -19.75
CA GLU A 272 6.42 -2.99 -19.16
C GLU A 272 7.64 -3.49 -19.94
N ALA A 273 8.79 -2.86 -19.68
CA ALA A 273 10.03 -3.22 -20.37
C ALA A 273 10.67 -4.50 -19.78
N GLY A 274 11.12 -5.40 -20.66
CA GLY A 274 11.82 -6.63 -20.28
C GLY A 274 10.90 -7.82 -20.11
N THR A 275 11.41 -8.89 -19.49
CA THR A 275 10.61 -10.07 -19.16
C THR A 275 9.66 -9.77 -18.01
N PRO A 276 8.35 -9.99 -18.15
CA PRO A 276 7.37 -9.69 -17.11
C PRO A 276 7.53 -10.54 -15.84
N LEU A 277 6.88 -10.08 -14.76
CA LEU A 277 6.88 -10.71 -13.44
C LEU A 277 5.86 -11.88 -13.38
N LEU A 278 6.05 -12.92 -14.18
CA LEU A 278 5.05 -13.95 -14.48
C LEU A 278 4.60 -14.76 -13.24
N ALA A 279 5.55 -15.29 -12.48
CA ALA A 279 5.24 -16.06 -11.28
C ALA A 279 4.57 -15.18 -10.19
N GLN A 280 5.02 -13.92 -10.08
CA GLN A 280 4.45 -12.97 -9.14
C GLN A 280 3.03 -12.56 -9.57
N ALA A 281 2.78 -12.42 -10.87
CA ALA A 281 1.44 -12.16 -11.42
C ALA A 281 0.48 -13.31 -11.12
N ALA A 282 0.91 -14.57 -11.29
CA ALA A 282 0.13 -15.74 -10.88
C ALA A 282 -0.22 -15.69 -9.38
N GLY A 283 0.77 -15.36 -8.53
CA GLY A 283 0.57 -15.20 -7.09
C GLY A 283 -0.36 -14.03 -6.72
N LEU A 284 -0.29 -12.89 -7.44
CA LEU A 284 -1.21 -11.76 -7.23
C LEU A 284 -2.65 -12.13 -7.63
N GLY A 285 -2.82 -12.80 -8.78
CA GLY A 285 -4.12 -13.29 -9.19
C GLY A 285 -4.74 -14.25 -8.17
N ALA A 286 -3.94 -15.15 -7.61
CA ALA A 286 -4.37 -16.06 -6.54
C ALA A 286 -4.75 -15.30 -5.26
N ALA A 287 -4.00 -14.25 -4.88
CA ALA A 287 -4.32 -13.41 -3.73
C ALA A 287 -5.65 -12.68 -3.89
N ILE A 288 -5.91 -12.11 -5.07
CA ILE A 288 -7.20 -11.46 -5.36
C ILE A 288 -8.34 -12.46 -5.26
N LYS A 289 -8.24 -13.62 -5.91
CA LYS A 289 -9.26 -14.69 -5.82
C LYS A 289 -9.51 -15.12 -4.38
N TYR A 290 -8.45 -15.22 -3.56
CA TYR A 290 -8.56 -15.56 -2.15
C TYR A 290 -9.33 -14.49 -1.36
N LEU A 291 -8.96 -13.21 -1.51
CA LEU A 291 -9.63 -12.11 -0.83
C LEU A 291 -11.10 -11.97 -1.26
N ASP A 292 -11.39 -12.10 -2.56
CA ASP A 292 -12.75 -12.06 -3.09
C ASP A 292 -13.61 -13.22 -2.58
N SER A 293 -13.04 -14.41 -2.39
CA SER A 293 -13.75 -15.57 -1.82
C SER A 293 -14.23 -15.33 -0.37
N ILE A 294 -13.54 -14.47 0.37
CA ILE A 294 -13.91 -14.04 1.73
C ILE A 294 -14.85 -12.84 1.67
N GLY A 295 -14.60 -11.96 0.72
CA GLY A 295 -15.24 -10.65 0.53
C GLY A 295 -14.54 -9.54 1.33
N LEU A 296 -14.03 -8.51 0.63
CA LEU A 296 -13.34 -7.39 1.27
C LEU A 296 -14.18 -6.69 2.35
N GLU A 297 -15.48 -6.55 2.14
CA GLU A 297 -16.39 -5.94 3.11
C GLU A 297 -16.47 -6.76 4.43
N ASN A 298 -16.36 -8.08 4.35
CA ASN A 298 -16.29 -8.93 5.54
C ASN A 298 -14.94 -8.78 6.27
N ILE A 299 -13.84 -8.71 5.50
CA ILE A 299 -12.50 -8.48 6.04
C ILE A 299 -12.44 -7.11 6.73
N GLU A 300 -12.93 -6.07 6.08
CA GLU A 300 -12.99 -4.71 6.64
C GLU A 300 -13.78 -4.70 7.96
N LYS A 301 -14.96 -5.28 7.97
CA LYS A 301 -15.80 -5.34 9.17
C LYS A 301 -15.08 -6.08 10.31
N TYR A 302 -14.52 -7.25 10.04
CA TYR A 302 -13.82 -8.05 11.05
C TYR A 302 -12.61 -7.31 11.61
N THR A 303 -11.77 -6.78 10.72
CA THR A 303 -10.55 -6.07 11.15
C THR A 303 -10.86 -4.76 11.86
N LYS A 304 -11.94 -4.06 11.52
CA LYS A 304 -12.46 -2.91 12.28
C LYS A 304 -12.92 -3.30 13.68
N GLU A 305 -13.62 -4.41 13.84
CA GLU A 305 -14.04 -4.91 15.16
C GLU A 305 -12.82 -5.21 16.05
N LEU A 306 -11.79 -5.86 15.50
CA LEU A 306 -10.51 -6.11 16.21
C LEU A 306 -9.79 -4.81 16.54
N THR A 307 -9.74 -3.86 15.60
CA THR A 307 -9.09 -2.55 15.80
C THR A 307 -9.78 -1.75 16.89
N LYS A 308 -11.11 -1.75 16.91
CA LYS A 308 -11.92 -1.13 17.96
C LYS A 308 -11.62 -1.74 19.33
N TYR A 309 -11.52 -3.07 19.37
CA TYR A 309 -11.20 -3.79 20.60
C TYR A 309 -9.79 -3.42 21.08
N MET A 310 -8.78 -3.54 20.21
CA MET A 310 -7.38 -3.20 20.54
C MET A 310 -7.26 -1.73 20.99
N TYR A 311 -7.90 -0.80 20.29
CA TYR A 311 -7.90 0.62 20.66
C TYR A 311 -8.49 0.85 22.07
N SER A 312 -9.63 0.20 22.37
CA SER A 312 -10.28 0.28 23.68
C SER A 312 -9.37 -0.23 24.80
N GLU A 313 -8.69 -1.37 24.59
CA GLU A 313 -7.82 -1.96 25.60
C GLU A 313 -6.51 -1.15 25.76
N LEU A 314 -5.91 -0.70 24.69
CA LEU A 314 -4.74 0.19 24.74
C LEU A 314 -5.06 1.48 25.50
N SER A 315 -6.21 2.09 25.25
CA SER A 315 -6.62 3.36 25.91
C SER A 315 -6.77 3.26 27.43
N LYS A 316 -6.83 2.04 27.99
CA LYS A 316 -6.89 1.81 29.44
C LYS A 316 -5.48 1.75 30.09
N ILE A 317 -4.45 1.66 29.28
CA ILE A 317 -3.05 1.60 29.79
C ILE A 317 -2.63 3.01 30.19
N VAL A 318 -2.21 3.19 31.43
CA VAL A 318 -1.70 4.47 31.94
C VAL A 318 -0.40 4.82 31.21
N ASN A 319 -0.21 6.11 30.87
CA ASN A 319 0.96 6.60 30.16
C ASN A 319 1.16 6.02 28.74
N ILE A 320 0.07 5.67 28.04
CA ILE A 320 0.10 5.38 26.61
C ILE A 320 -0.33 6.61 25.83
N GLU A 321 0.36 6.87 24.74
CA GLU A 321 0.02 7.89 23.76
C GLU A 321 -0.35 7.21 22.44
N ILE A 322 -1.59 7.43 21.94
CA ILE A 322 -2.09 6.81 20.72
C ILE A 322 -2.26 7.90 19.65
N TYR A 323 -1.70 7.67 18.46
CA TYR A 323 -1.72 8.63 17.36
C TYR A 323 -2.83 8.34 16.35
N GLY A 324 -3.30 9.43 15.70
CA GLY A 324 -4.35 9.40 14.67
C GLY A 324 -5.76 9.50 15.24
N THR A 325 -6.76 9.46 14.34
CA THR A 325 -8.17 9.67 14.70
C THR A 325 -8.68 8.65 15.72
N LYS A 326 -9.50 9.13 16.66
CA LYS A 326 -10.22 8.27 17.63
C LYS A 326 -11.43 7.57 17.00
N ASN A 327 -11.88 8.06 15.86
CA ASN A 327 -13.00 7.45 15.13
C ASN A 327 -12.50 6.21 14.35
N ILE A 328 -12.82 5.02 14.83
CA ILE A 328 -12.39 3.75 14.22
C ILE A 328 -12.95 3.57 12.80
N GLU A 329 -14.10 4.17 12.47
CA GLU A 329 -14.67 4.12 11.12
C GLU A 329 -13.83 4.88 10.08
N GLU A 330 -13.04 5.85 10.51
CA GLU A 330 -12.12 6.63 9.69
C GLU A 330 -10.68 6.08 9.72
N ARG A 331 -10.50 4.80 10.09
CA ARG A 331 -9.19 4.19 10.34
C ARG A 331 -9.09 2.82 9.67
N VAL A 332 -7.95 2.53 9.03
CA VAL A 332 -7.58 1.15 8.67
C VAL A 332 -7.04 0.42 9.89
N SER A 333 -6.88 -0.89 9.79
CA SER A 333 -6.63 -1.80 10.91
C SER A 333 -5.19 -1.72 11.45
N LEU A 334 -4.75 -0.51 11.82
CA LEU A 334 -3.48 -0.29 12.51
C LEU A 334 -3.60 0.75 13.62
N ILE A 335 -2.79 0.60 14.66
CA ILE A 335 -2.69 1.54 15.77
C ILE A 335 -1.21 1.83 16.02
N THR A 336 -0.88 3.12 15.98
CA THR A 336 0.44 3.64 16.32
C THR A 336 0.38 4.27 17.71
N PHE A 337 1.35 3.95 18.53
CA PHE A 337 1.37 4.41 19.93
C PHE A 337 2.79 4.51 20.46
N ASN A 338 2.95 5.20 21.59
CA ASN A 338 4.13 5.16 22.42
C ASN A 338 3.74 4.84 23.88
N LEU A 339 4.54 4.03 24.54
CA LEU A 339 4.47 3.79 25.97
C LEU A 339 5.49 4.75 26.63
N ILE A 340 4.99 5.77 27.32
CA ILE A 340 5.83 6.81 27.91
C ILE A 340 6.79 6.19 28.93
N GLY A 341 8.07 6.48 28.76
CA GLY A 341 9.15 5.90 29.60
C GLY A 341 9.81 4.65 28.98
N VAL A 342 9.26 4.10 27.90
CA VAL A 342 9.85 2.94 27.20
C VAL A 342 10.15 3.30 25.74
N HIS A 343 11.41 3.14 25.33
CA HIS A 343 11.75 3.41 23.92
C HIS A 343 11.08 2.38 23.00
N PRO A 344 10.49 2.77 21.85
CA PRO A 344 9.78 1.84 20.96
C PRO A 344 10.59 0.61 20.52
N HIS A 345 11.90 0.72 20.35
CA HIS A 345 12.76 -0.43 20.01
C HIS A 345 12.88 -1.41 21.18
N ASP A 346 13.03 -0.92 22.41
CA ASP A 346 13.11 -1.79 23.59
C ASP A 346 11.79 -2.50 23.84
N LEU A 347 10.68 -1.77 23.68
CA LEU A 347 9.33 -2.35 23.68
C LEU A 347 9.20 -3.48 22.67
N THR A 348 9.62 -3.25 21.41
CA THR A 348 9.51 -4.25 20.35
C THR A 348 10.38 -5.48 20.63
N SER A 349 11.59 -5.29 21.20
CA SER A 349 12.47 -6.40 21.58
C SER A 349 11.87 -7.25 22.69
N PHE A 350 11.28 -6.63 23.72
CA PHE A 350 10.60 -7.35 24.80
C PHE A 350 9.40 -8.16 24.29
N LEU A 351 8.61 -7.58 23.38
CA LEU A 351 7.47 -8.25 22.76
C LEU A 351 7.89 -9.44 21.90
N ASP A 352 9.00 -9.32 21.15
CA ASP A 352 9.53 -10.41 20.30
C ASP A 352 9.94 -11.64 21.12
N GLU A 353 10.50 -11.46 22.33
CA GLU A 353 10.79 -12.58 23.26
C GLU A 353 9.53 -13.36 23.66
N LYS A 354 8.36 -12.72 23.57
CA LYS A 354 7.04 -13.33 23.83
C LYS A 354 6.33 -13.81 22.55
N GLY A 355 6.99 -13.75 21.39
CA GLY A 355 6.43 -14.14 20.09
C GLY A 355 5.56 -13.10 19.41
N ILE A 356 5.53 -11.86 19.91
CA ILE A 356 4.68 -10.79 19.38
C ILE A 356 5.49 -9.87 18.47
N CYS A 357 5.13 -9.84 17.19
CA CYS A 357 5.78 -9.03 16.16
C CYS A 357 5.01 -7.73 15.92
N ILE A 358 5.58 -6.60 16.33
CA ILE A 358 5.15 -5.25 15.97
C ILE A 358 6.32 -4.48 15.35
N ARG A 359 6.07 -3.30 14.82
CA ARG A 359 7.12 -2.45 14.24
C ARG A 359 7.44 -1.24 15.11
N ALA A 360 8.74 -0.94 15.26
CA ALA A 360 9.23 0.29 15.85
C ALA A 360 9.97 1.15 14.83
N GLY A 361 10.04 2.47 15.08
CA GLY A 361 10.84 3.42 14.30
C GLY A 361 10.02 4.53 13.64
N HIS A 362 10.61 5.16 12.61
CA HIS A 362 9.99 6.30 11.92
C HIS A 362 8.96 5.90 10.84
N GLN A 363 8.71 4.60 10.62
CA GLN A 363 7.71 4.04 9.70
C GLN A 363 7.81 4.57 8.24
N CYS A 364 9.00 5.01 7.82
CA CYS A 364 9.24 5.69 6.53
C CYS A 364 8.37 6.95 6.34
N THR A 365 8.11 7.71 7.41
CA THR A 365 7.24 8.90 7.40
C THR A 365 7.82 9.97 8.36
N GLN A 366 9.11 10.30 8.20
CA GLN A 366 9.82 11.23 9.08
C GLN A 366 9.19 12.63 9.16
N PRO A 367 8.67 13.24 8.07
CA PRO A 367 8.00 14.54 8.17
C PRO A 367 6.80 14.53 9.12
N LEU A 368 5.99 13.47 9.08
CA LEU A 368 4.85 13.31 9.99
C LEU A 368 5.31 13.19 11.45
N LEU A 369 6.32 12.34 11.73
CA LEU A 369 6.81 12.17 13.10
C LEU A 369 7.34 13.48 13.66
N GLY A 370 8.00 14.30 12.85
CA GLY A 370 8.42 15.66 13.24
C GLY A 370 7.22 16.54 13.63
N LYS A 371 6.10 16.46 12.91
CA LYS A 371 4.85 17.17 13.27
C LYS A 371 4.21 16.62 14.56
N LEU A 372 4.33 15.32 14.81
CA LEU A 372 3.86 14.68 16.05
C LEU A 372 4.79 14.92 17.25
N GLY A 373 5.92 15.57 17.07
CA GLY A 373 6.89 15.84 18.14
C GLY A 373 7.66 14.60 18.62
N THR A 374 7.75 13.56 17.79
CA THR A 374 8.46 12.32 18.10
C THR A 374 9.38 11.89 16.96
N TYR A 375 10.33 11.00 17.22
CA TYR A 375 11.24 10.47 16.21
C TYR A 375 11.04 8.97 15.98
N SER A 376 10.35 8.29 16.87
CA SER A 376 10.10 6.85 16.83
C SER A 376 8.77 6.53 17.48
N VAL A 377 8.06 5.58 16.88
CA VAL A 377 6.77 5.08 17.38
C VAL A 377 6.72 3.57 17.29
N ALA A 378 5.91 2.93 18.12
CA ALA A 378 5.50 1.54 17.97
C ALA A 378 4.21 1.48 17.16
N ARG A 379 4.08 0.49 16.26
CA ARG A 379 2.89 0.27 15.46
C ARG A 379 2.47 -1.19 15.47
N ALA A 380 1.25 -1.45 15.92
CA ALA A 380 0.56 -2.73 15.76
C ALA A 380 -0.45 -2.64 14.62
N SER A 381 -0.44 -3.58 13.69
CA SER A 381 -1.35 -3.63 12.54
C SER A 381 -1.95 -5.02 12.40
N LEU A 382 -3.28 -5.07 12.29
CA LEU A 382 -4.08 -6.28 12.27
C LEU A 382 -4.46 -6.67 10.84
N TYR A 383 -4.73 -7.96 10.64
CA TYR A 383 -5.31 -8.45 9.40
C TYR A 383 -6.28 -9.61 9.66
N LEU A 384 -6.81 -10.22 8.61
CA LEU A 384 -7.91 -11.20 8.63
C LEU A 384 -7.66 -12.46 9.47
N TYR A 385 -6.41 -12.81 9.74
CA TYR A 385 -6.04 -14.00 10.53
C TYR A 385 -5.71 -13.71 12.01
N ASN A 386 -5.72 -12.46 12.42
CA ASN A 386 -5.50 -12.10 13.82
C ASN A 386 -6.77 -12.33 14.65
N THR A 387 -6.60 -12.54 15.96
CA THR A 387 -7.69 -12.88 16.87
C THR A 387 -7.74 -11.94 18.08
N LYS A 388 -8.86 -12.01 18.78
CA LYS A 388 -9.04 -11.24 20.01
C LYS A 388 -8.14 -11.73 21.14
N GLU A 389 -7.92 -13.01 21.21
CA GLU A 389 -7.03 -13.66 22.19
C GLU A 389 -5.57 -13.21 22.02
N GLU A 390 -5.14 -13.03 20.76
CA GLU A 390 -3.82 -12.44 20.46
C GLU A 390 -3.72 -11.00 20.99
N ILE A 391 -4.80 -10.23 20.86
CA ILE A 391 -4.86 -8.86 21.39
C ILE A 391 -4.82 -8.88 22.92
N ASP A 392 -5.56 -9.76 23.57
CA ASP A 392 -5.56 -9.89 25.05
C ASP A 392 -4.16 -10.20 25.58
N PHE A 393 -3.44 -11.14 24.93
CA PHE A 393 -2.07 -11.47 25.28
C PHE A 393 -1.10 -10.30 25.04
N PHE A 394 -1.25 -9.61 23.92
CA PHE A 394 -0.47 -8.40 23.63
C PHE A 394 -0.67 -7.31 24.69
N ILE A 395 -1.91 -7.02 25.08
CA ILE A 395 -2.22 -6.02 26.11
C ILE A 395 -1.65 -6.40 27.48
N GLN A 396 -1.72 -7.68 27.84
CA GLN A 396 -1.09 -8.18 29.05
C GLN A 396 0.43 -7.99 29.02
N THR A 397 1.07 -8.37 27.92
CA THR A 397 2.52 -8.23 27.75
C THR A 397 2.97 -6.77 27.76
N LEU A 398 2.17 -5.83 27.22
CA LEU A 398 2.46 -4.40 27.32
C LEU A 398 2.46 -3.91 28.77
N LYS A 399 1.56 -4.40 29.60
CA LYS A 399 1.54 -4.05 31.02
C LYS A 399 2.76 -4.61 31.75
N GLU A 400 3.12 -5.86 31.49
CA GLU A 400 4.33 -6.49 32.02
C GLU A 400 5.60 -5.75 31.61
N THR A 401 5.69 -5.33 30.32
CA THR A 401 6.81 -4.52 29.83
C THR A 401 6.92 -3.20 30.58
N LYS A 402 5.80 -2.52 30.80
CA LYS A 402 5.78 -1.26 31.54
C LYS A 402 6.27 -1.45 32.98
N GLU A 403 5.75 -2.44 33.71
CA GLU A 403 6.16 -2.76 35.08
C GLU A 403 7.66 -3.09 35.17
N PHE A 404 8.19 -3.82 34.18
CA PHE A 404 9.61 -4.14 34.09
C PHE A 404 10.46 -2.86 34.03
N PHE A 405 10.16 -1.96 33.08
CA PHE A 405 10.95 -0.73 32.91
C PHE A 405 10.74 0.30 34.05
N GLU A 406 9.57 0.34 34.69
CA GLU A 406 9.32 1.22 35.84
C GLU A 406 10.08 0.75 37.12
N ASN A 407 10.41 -0.55 37.24
CA ASN A 407 11.12 -1.09 38.41
C ASN A 407 12.64 -1.12 38.21
N GLU A 408 13.17 -1.04 37.01
CA GLU A 408 14.61 -1.08 36.73
C GLU A 408 15.24 0.31 36.58
N PHE A 409 14.45 1.36 36.40
CA PHE A 409 14.89 2.74 36.21
C PHE A 409 14.09 3.70 37.10
#